data_e034c827ef0a02fd4ddab5d692b3d841
#
_entry.id   e034c827ef0a02fd4ddab5d692b3d841
#
_cell.length_a   1.000
_cell.length_b   1.000
_cell.length_c   1.000
_cell.angle_alpha   90.00
_cell.angle_beta   90.00
_cell.angle_gamma   90.00
#
_symmetry.space_group_name_H-M   'P 1'
#
loop_
_entity.id
_entity.type
_entity.pdbx_description
1 polymer ?
#
loop_
_entity_poly.entity_id
_entity_poly.type
_entity_poly.pdbx_seq_one_letter_code
_entity_poly.pdbx_strand_id
1 'polypeptide(L)'
;MMTDFKKMDILSLIKDSFFYGLSKLIPGLFGLISVIFFFRWVGAEEYGQYSIIFSFTNLIAAFSFGWLNQSILRYGSSFSSENKIVYPLIIGSVYGVSFIISILAIGSYFYFPTKFPLTTTILLAGSISVFNQIKTRFQSNESPKNVVLITSLQSFLMFAFAFFTTRWMGANAVSLLLGLAFGYLIPSIFCIKRIHLGQIWTDKNKLMVKKFFNYGAPLSLWFGIQLSLNFSDRFFIEQFYGPQLMGSFAGFSEFIIRVFSIIIFPVTLAIHPKVMNQWNRNQNTHETFRHILNGGLLQIVIFSGVLVLALVFKHHIFNAILSLVPGIDMEMETLLIPLLIGGFLWQFGLIVHKPLEVAEKTKKMVLCILGALAINIIGNYFFLPKYGLIVTAYTMIASGTFYILSTVMFSPSFWGRIHSK
;
A
#
# COMPACT_ATOMS: atom_id res chain seq x y z
N MET A 1 13.42 34.84 -25.56
CA MET A 1 13.24 33.42 -25.27
C MET A 1 13.13 33.20 -23.75
N MET A 2 12.34 34.06 -23.08
CA MET A 2 12.22 34.10 -21.61
C MET A 2 10.84 34.61 -21.17
N THR A 3 9.77 34.17 -21.83
CA THR A 3 8.40 34.69 -21.49
C THR A 3 7.29 33.72 -21.76
N ASP A 4 7.48 32.41 -21.44
CA ASP A 4 6.35 31.47 -21.42
C ASP A 4 6.44 30.45 -20.27
N PHE A 5 6.96 30.86 -19.12
CA PHE A 5 6.53 30.21 -17.88
C PHE A 5 5.12 30.70 -17.60
N LYS A 6 4.12 30.00 -18.20
CA LYS A 6 2.75 30.04 -17.73
C LYS A 6 2.79 30.09 -16.20
N LYS A 7 2.31 31.17 -15.59
CA LYS A 7 2.01 31.21 -14.16
C LYS A 7 1.25 29.95 -13.86
N MET A 8 1.95 28.97 -13.30
CA MET A 8 1.34 27.74 -12.87
C MET A 8 0.31 28.19 -11.86
N ASP A 9 -0.94 28.08 -12.23
CA ASP A 9 -2.04 28.65 -11.48
C ASP A 9 -2.03 27.93 -10.12
N ILE A 10 -1.57 28.62 -9.08
CA ILE A 10 -1.48 28.09 -7.71
C ILE A 10 -2.83 27.48 -7.32
N LEU A 11 -3.91 28.06 -7.84
CA LEU A 11 -5.26 27.57 -7.62
C LEU A 11 -5.47 26.18 -8.25
N SER A 12 -4.92 25.91 -9.45
CA SER A 12 -5.03 24.59 -10.09
C SER A 12 -4.22 23.55 -9.32
N LEU A 13 -3.02 23.89 -8.84
CA LEU A 13 -2.21 23.01 -8.00
C LEU A 13 -2.89 22.67 -6.67
N ILE A 14 -3.49 23.64 -6.00
CA ILE A 14 -4.24 23.42 -4.76
C ILE A 14 -5.43 22.51 -5.05
N LYS A 15 -6.17 22.78 -6.13
CA LYS A 15 -7.32 21.98 -6.55
C LYS A 15 -6.95 20.55 -6.86
N ASP A 16 -5.87 20.32 -7.62
CA ASP A 16 -5.41 18.98 -7.97
C ASP A 16 -4.89 18.22 -6.73
N SER A 17 -4.15 18.91 -5.85
CA SER A 17 -3.71 18.35 -4.56
C SER A 17 -4.89 17.95 -3.69
N PHE A 18 -5.95 18.75 -3.65
CA PHE A 18 -7.19 18.44 -2.93
C PHE A 18 -7.87 17.18 -3.49
N PHE A 19 -8.02 17.07 -4.82
CA PHE A 19 -8.60 15.88 -5.43
C PHE A 19 -7.73 14.64 -5.18
N TYR A 20 -6.39 14.73 -5.30
CA TYR A 20 -5.52 13.60 -4.95
C TYR A 20 -5.62 13.23 -3.46
N GLY A 21 -5.79 14.20 -2.57
CA GLY A 21 -6.10 13.96 -1.16
C GLY A 21 -7.41 13.20 -0.97
N LEU A 22 -8.48 13.63 -1.62
CA LEU A 22 -9.79 12.94 -1.59
C LEU A 22 -9.70 11.51 -2.14
N SER A 23 -8.90 11.28 -3.20
CA SER A 23 -8.71 9.94 -3.77
C SER A 23 -8.05 8.93 -2.82
N LYS A 24 -7.51 9.40 -1.71
CA LYS A 24 -6.94 8.58 -0.63
C LYS A 24 -7.84 8.56 0.61
N LEU A 25 -8.42 9.71 0.95
CA LEU A 25 -9.26 9.85 2.15
C LEU A 25 -10.53 9.01 2.03
N ILE A 26 -11.25 9.09 0.88
CA ILE A 26 -12.50 8.34 0.68
C ILE A 26 -12.27 6.82 0.76
N PRO A 27 -11.31 6.22 0.00
CA PRO A 27 -11.00 4.80 0.17
C PRO A 27 -10.51 4.45 1.58
N GLY A 28 -9.79 5.35 2.25
CA GLY A 28 -9.34 5.17 3.62
C GLY A 28 -10.50 5.02 4.61
N LEU A 29 -11.51 5.91 4.49
CA LEU A 29 -12.73 5.86 5.29
C LEU A 29 -13.56 4.60 5.00
N PHE A 30 -13.80 4.27 3.73
CA PHE A 30 -14.47 3.01 3.36
C PHE A 30 -13.69 1.79 3.84
N GLY A 31 -12.35 1.83 3.80
CA GLY A 31 -11.51 0.80 4.34
C GLY A 31 -11.70 0.60 5.85
N LEU A 32 -11.79 1.71 6.62
CA LEU A 32 -12.06 1.64 8.06
C LEU A 32 -13.45 1.07 8.34
N ILE A 33 -14.47 1.55 7.64
CA ILE A 33 -15.83 1.03 7.71
C ILE A 33 -15.86 -0.47 7.38
N SER A 34 -15.13 -0.88 6.34
CA SER A 34 -15.05 -2.29 5.93
C SER A 34 -14.46 -3.18 7.02
N VAL A 35 -13.42 -2.74 7.74
CA VAL A 35 -12.87 -3.53 8.87
C VAL A 35 -13.96 -3.82 9.90
N ILE A 36 -14.71 -2.78 10.31
CA ILE A 36 -15.76 -2.90 11.32
C ILE A 36 -16.85 -3.86 10.85
N PHE A 37 -17.37 -3.66 9.65
CA PHE A 37 -18.52 -4.43 9.16
C PHE A 37 -18.13 -5.84 8.73
N PHE A 38 -17.00 -6.02 8.05
CA PHE A 38 -16.54 -7.34 7.62
C PHE A 38 -16.29 -8.24 8.83
N PHE A 39 -15.60 -7.71 9.85
CA PHE A 39 -15.37 -8.46 11.08
C PHE A 39 -16.68 -8.85 11.77
N ARG A 40 -17.67 -7.94 11.83
CA ARG A 40 -18.99 -8.20 12.40
C ARG A 40 -19.80 -9.24 11.61
N TRP A 41 -19.65 -9.25 10.28
CA TRP A 41 -20.42 -10.14 9.43
C TRP A 41 -19.92 -11.58 9.49
N VAL A 42 -18.62 -11.77 9.50
CA VAL A 42 -18.03 -13.10 9.34
C VAL A 42 -17.37 -13.63 10.62
N GLY A 43 -17.12 -12.81 11.62
CA GLY A 43 -16.41 -13.20 12.85
C GLY A 43 -14.89 -13.26 12.69
N ALA A 44 -14.18 -13.49 13.80
CA ALA A 44 -12.72 -13.41 13.86
C ALA A 44 -12.03 -14.45 12.95
N GLU A 45 -12.47 -15.71 12.99
CA GLU A 45 -11.83 -16.81 12.24
C GLU A 45 -11.89 -16.57 10.72
N GLU A 46 -13.08 -16.30 10.21
CA GLU A 46 -13.28 -16.06 8.77
C GLU A 46 -12.66 -14.72 8.32
N TYR A 47 -12.68 -13.71 9.18
CA TYR A 47 -11.97 -12.45 8.94
C TYR A 47 -10.46 -12.69 8.85
N GLY A 48 -9.95 -13.56 9.68
CA GLY A 48 -8.57 -14.00 9.63
C GLY A 48 -8.21 -14.62 8.29
N GLN A 49 -8.95 -15.64 7.86
CA GLN A 49 -8.75 -16.28 6.56
C GLN A 49 -8.86 -15.27 5.40
N TYR A 50 -9.88 -14.41 5.43
CA TYR A 50 -10.02 -13.30 4.48
C TYR A 50 -8.77 -12.42 4.45
N SER A 51 -8.26 -12.01 5.61
CA SER A 51 -7.13 -11.09 5.75
C SER A 51 -5.83 -11.66 5.16
N ILE A 52 -5.55 -12.94 5.39
CA ILE A 52 -4.39 -13.63 4.81
C ILE A 52 -4.50 -13.75 3.31
N ILE A 53 -5.63 -14.25 2.80
CA ILE A 53 -5.83 -14.45 1.36
C ILE A 53 -5.76 -13.08 0.64
N PHE A 54 -6.38 -12.06 1.20
CA PHE A 54 -6.33 -10.70 0.66
C PHE A 54 -4.91 -10.13 0.65
N SER A 55 -4.14 -10.35 1.73
CA SER A 55 -2.74 -9.95 1.84
C SER A 55 -1.89 -10.62 0.76
N PHE A 56 -2.02 -11.95 0.62
CA PHE A 56 -1.32 -12.73 -0.38
C PHE A 56 -1.69 -12.29 -1.81
N THR A 57 -2.98 -12.03 -2.06
CA THR A 57 -3.47 -11.53 -3.34
C THR A 57 -2.85 -10.17 -3.70
N ASN A 58 -2.73 -9.26 -2.73
CA ASN A 58 -2.07 -7.97 -2.95
C ASN A 58 -0.58 -8.12 -3.24
N LEU A 59 0.13 -9.04 -2.57
CA LEU A 59 1.53 -9.35 -2.86
C LEU A 59 1.70 -9.85 -4.29
N ILE A 60 0.87 -10.80 -4.71
CA ILE A 60 0.87 -11.30 -6.09
C ILE A 60 0.65 -10.15 -7.08
N ALA A 61 -0.36 -9.32 -6.87
CA ALA A 61 -0.64 -8.19 -7.75
C ALA A 61 0.52 -7.18 -7.81
N ALA A 62 1.18 -6.90 -6.66
CA ALA A 62 2.31 -5.99 -6.60
C ALA A 62 3.54 -6.51 -7.34
N PHE A 63 3.93 -7.77 -7.12
CA PHE A 63 5.10 -8.36 -7.78
C PHE A 63 4.86 -8.62 -9.27
N SER A 64 3.64 -9.02 -9.66
CA SER A 64 3.31 -9.35 -11.05
C SER A 64 3.14 -8.10 -11.93
N PHE A 65 2.43 -7.09 -11.44
CA PHE A 65 2.01 -5.93 -12.25
C PHE A 65 2.57 -4.59 -11.77
N GLY A 66 3.22 -4.55 -10.60
CA GLY A 66 3.74 -3.30 -10.03
C GLY A 66 4.70 -2.59 -10.97
N TRP A 67 5.57 -3.33 -11.67
CA TRP A 67 6.53 -2.78 -12.63
C TRP A 67 5.84 -2.04 -13.77
N LEU A 68 4.72 -2.57 -14.25
CA LEU A 68 3.94 -1.96 -15.33
C LEU A 68 3.28 -0.66 -14.86
N ASN A 69 2.69 -0.68 -13.65
CA ASN A 69 2.07 0.51 -13.06
C ASN A 69 3.08 1.64 -12.88
N GLN A 70 4.28 1.36 -12.36
CA GLN A 70 5.34 2.36 -12.19
C GLN A 70 5.81 2.93 -13.52
N SER A 71 5.91 2.09 -14.54
CA SER A 71 6.32 2.51 -15.88
C SER A 71 5.26 3.34 -16.60
N ILE A 72 3.98 3.01 -16.45
CA ILE A 72 2.88 3.82 -16.98
C ILE A 72 2.86 5.19 -16.30
N LEU A 73 3.06 5.25 -14.98
CA LEU A 73 3.09 6.52 -14.25
C LEU A 73 4.18 7.46 -14.77
N ARG A 74 5.36 6.90 -15.10
CA ARG A 74 6.48 7.71 -15.61
C ARG A 74 6.38 8.06 -17.09
N TYR A 75 6.00 7.09 -17.91
CA TYR A 75 6.08 7.25 -19.38
C TYR A 75 4.72 7.46 -20.04
N GLY A 76 3.61 7.32 -19.31
CA GLY A 76 2.25 7.36 -19.86
C GLY A 76 1.93 8.68 -20.56
N SER A 77 2.34 9.82 -20.01
CA SER A 77 2.12 11.14 -20.58
C SER A 77 2.92 11.39 -21.88
N SER A 78 4.08 10.74 -22.05
CA SER A 78 4.90 10.88 -23.24
C SER A 78 4.40 10.07 -24.45
N PHE A 79 3.45 9.13 -24.23
CA PHE A 79 2.81 8.33 -25.28
C PHE A 79 1.40 8.86 -25.53
N SER A 80 1.30 10.00 -26.21
CA SER A 80 0.02 10.69 -26.48
C SER A 80 -0.98 9.94 -27.36
N SER A 81 -0.57 8.88 -28.06
CA SER A 81 -1.50 8.01 -28.82
C SER A 81 -1.93 6.81 -27.97
N GLU A 82 -3.25 6.62 -27.80
CA GLU A 82 -3.87 5.55 -27.02
C GLU A 82 -3.34 4.15 -27.38
N ASN A 83 -2.94 3.94 -28.62
CA ASN A 83 -2.47 2.64 -29.13
C ASN A 83 -1.08 2.24 -28.62
N LYS A 84 -0.23 3.17 -28.19
CA LYS A 84 1.16 2.88 -27.75
C LYS A 84 1.25 2.35 -26.32
N ILE A 85 0.23 2.60 -25.49
CA ILE A 85 0.19 2.13 -24.07
C ILE A 85 -0.48 0.77 -23.98
N VAL A 86 -1.37 0.44 -24.91
CA VAL A 86 -2.18 -0.79 -24.88
C VAL A 86 -1.31 -2.04 -24.96
N TYR A 87 -0.28 -2.04 -25.78
CA TYR A 87 0.59 -3.20 -25.98
C TYR A 87 1.38 -3.64 -24.75
N PRO A 88 2.10 -2.76 -24.03
CA PRO A 88 2.71 -3.12 -22.75
C PRO A 88 1.68 -3.59 -21.73
N LEU A 89 0.46 -3.03 -21.73
CA LEU A 89 -0.62 -3.47 -20.87
C LEU A 89 -1.02 -4.92 -21.14
N ILE A 90 -1.21 -5.29 -22.40
CA ILE A 90 -1.61 -6.65 -22.77
C ILE A 90 -0.51 -7.66 -22.44
N ILE A 91 0.73 -7.39 -22.84
CA ILE A 91 1.85 -8.31 -22.60
C ILE A 91 2.17 -8.38 -21.10
N GLY A 92 2.21 -7.25 -20.41
CA GLY A 92 2.39 -7.24 -18.98
C GLY A 92 1.29 -8.02 -18.25
N SER A 93 0.04 -7.92 -18.74
CA SER A 93 -1.07 -8.68 -18.19
C SER A 93 -0.92 -10.18 -18.43
N VAL A 94 -0.52 -10.61 -19.62
CA VAL A 94 -0.29 -12.03 -19.94
C VAL A 94 0.83 -12.62 -19.08
N TYR A 95 1.99 -11.95 -19.00
CA TYR A 95 3.09 -12.41 -18.17
C TYR A 95 2.73 -12.39 -16.68
N GLY A 96 2.03 -11.36 -16.23
CA GLY A 96 1.57 -11.25 -14.87
C GLY A 96 0.59 -12.34 -14.48
N VAL A 97 -0.40 -12.64 -15.33
CA VAL A 97 -1.35 -13.74 -15.11
C VAL A 97 -0.62 -15.08 -15.06
N SER A 98 0.31 -15.34 -16.00
CA SER A 98 1.11 -16.56 -16.00
C SER A 98 1.95 -16.69 -14.72
N PHE A 99 2.54 -15.61 -14.24
CA PHE A 99 3.31 -15.57 -12.98
C PHE A 99 2.41 -15.82 -11.76
N ILE A 100 1.23 -15.18 -11.71
CA ILE A 100 0.23 -15.41 -10.66
C ILE A 100 -0.16 -16.90 -10.62
N ILE A 101 -0.54 -17.47 -11.75
CA ILE A 101 -0.94 -18.89 -11.84
C ILE A 101 0.19 -19.79 -11.34
N SER A 102 1.44 -19.50 -11.73
CA SER A 102 2.61 -20.27 -11.30
C SER A 102 2.83 -20.21 -9.79
N ILE A 103 2.77 -19.02 -9.20
CA ILE A 103 2.93 -18.85 -7.74
C ILE A 103 1.79 -19.53 -6.99
N LEU A 104 0.55 -19.38 -7.45
CA LEU A 104 -0.60 -20.00 -6.81
C LEU A 104 -0.57 -21.53 -6.92
N ALA A 105 -0.14 -22.06 -8.05
CA ALA A 105 0.04 -23.50 -8.23
C ALA A 105 1.12 -24.06 -7.29
N ILE A 106 2.26 -23.36 -7.16
CA ILE A 106 3.33 -23.73 -6.23
C ILE A 106 2.86 -23.56 -4.77
N GLY A 107 2.26 -22.44 -4.42
CA GLY A 107 1.77 -22.16 -3.09
C GLY A 107 0.68 -23.12 -2.63
N SER A 108 -0.27 -23.46 -3.51
CA SER A 108 -1.33 -24.44 -3.21
C SER A 108 -0.78 -25.85 -2.97
N TYR A 109 0.30 -26.21 -3.66
CA TYR A 109 0.94 -27.51 -3.47
C TYR A 109 1.66 -27.63 -2.13
N PHE A 110 2.35 -26.59 -1.67
CA PHE A 110 3.19 -26.65 -0.48
C PHE A 110 2.49 -26.22 0.82
N TYR A 111 1.50 -25.33 0.77
CA TYR A 111 0.97 -24.66 1.97
C TYR A 111 -0.52 -24.88 2.23
N PHE A 112 -1.35 -25.10 1.19
CA PHE A 112 -2.81 -25.10 1.32
C PHE A 112 -3.47 -26.27 0.58
N PRO A 113 -3.27 -27.52 1.00
CA PRO A 113 -3.79 -28.66 0.24
C PRO A 113 -5.32 -28.71 0.11
N THR A 114 -6.09 -28.05 0.99
CA THR A 114 -7.56 -28.25 1.00
C THR A 114 -8.44 -27.00 1.19
N LYS A 115 -7.88 -25.83 1.55
CA LYS A 115 -8.70 -24.66 1.97
C LYS A 115 -8.46 -23.36 1.17
N PHE A 116 -7.52 -23.32 0.23
CA PHE A 116 -7.21 -22.07 -0.48
C PHE A 116 -8.14 -21.90 -1.70
N PRO A 117 -9.01 -20.85 -1.75
CA PRO A 117 -9.94 -20.63 -2.82
C PRO A 117 -9.22 -20.06 -4.06
N LEU A 118 -8.56 -20.94 -4.83
CA LEU A 118 -7.69 -20.57 -5.95
C LEU A 118 -8.41 -19.69 -6.97
N THR A 119 -9.62 -20.07 -7.37
CA THR A 119 -10.42 -19.33 -8.36
C THR A 119 -10.75 -17.91 -7.90
N THR A 120 -11.16 -17.75 -6.65
CA THR A 120 -11.45 -16.44 -6.05
C THR A 120 -10.20 -15.58 -5.97
N THR A 121 -9.07 -16.17 -5.60
CA THR A 121 -7.78 -15.45 -5.50
C THR A 121 -7.29 -14.98 -6.86
N ILE A 122 -7.39 -15.82 -7.91
CA ILE A 122 -7.06 -15.44 -9.30
C ILE A 122 -7.96 -14.30 -9.77
N LEU A 123 -9.26 -14.42 -9.54
CA LEU A 123 -10.23 -13.39 -9.93
C LEU A 123 -9.92 -12.06 -9.23
N LEU A 124 -9.66 -12.09 -7.93
CA LEU A 124 -9.34 -10.88 -7.15
C LEU A 124 -8.01 -10.27 -7.58
N ALA A 125 -6.95 -11.07 -7.74
CA ALA A 125 -5.64 -10.59 -8.19
C ALA A 125 -5.71 -9.93 -9.57
N GLY A 126 -6.43 -10.54 -10.50
CA GLY A 126 -6.70 -9.99 -11.84
C GLY A 126 -7.47 -8.67 -11.76
N SER A 127 -8.54 -8.63 -10.96
CA SER A 127 -9.37 -7.43 -10.77
C SER A 127 -8.58 -6.26 -10.16
N ILE A 128 -7.79 -6.51 -9.11
CA ILE A 128 -6.88 -5.52 -8.50
C ILE A 128 -5.87 -5.00 -9.54
N SER A 129 -5.30 -5.90 -10.32
CA SER A 129 -4.27 -5.55 -11.30
C SER A 129 -4.82 -4.67 -12.42
N VAL A 130 -5.95 -5.03 -13.00
CA VAL A 130 -6.63 -4.24 -14.04
C VAL A 130 -7.04 -2.87 -13.50
N PHE A 131 -7.64 -2.84 -12.32
CA PHE A 131 -8.03 -1.59 -11.67
C PHE A 131 -6.84 -0.66 -11.45
N ASN A 132 -5.73 -1.19 -10.92
CA ASN A 132 -4.53 -0.39 -10.68
C ASN A 132 -3.93 0.16 -11.97
N GLN A 133 -3.96 -0.59 -13.07
CA GLN A 133 -3.50 -0.09 -14.39
C GLN A 133 -4.37 1.08 -14.88
N ILE A 134 -5.69 0.97 -14.78
CA ILE A 134 -6.63 2.04 -15.18
C ILE A 134 -6.43 3.28 -14.31
N LYS A 135 -6.37 3.10 -12.99
CA LYS A 135 -6.09 4.19 -12.04
C LYS A 135 -4.78 4.90 -12.37
N THR A 136 -3.71 4.14 -12.60
CA THR A 136 -2.39 4.68 -12.94
C THR A 136 -2.41 5.45 -14.27
N ARG A 137 -3.18 4.99 -15.25
CA ARG A 137 -3.40 5.71 -16.50
C ARG A 137 -4.06 7.08 -16.28
N PHE A 138 -5.10 7.16 -15.43
CA PHE A 138 -5.69 8.45 -15.09
C PHE A 138 -4.71 9.36 -14.33
N GLN A 139 -3.85 8.80 -13.50
CA GLN A 139 -2.80 9.54 -12.81
C GLN A 139 -1.74 10.07 -13.79
N SER A 140 -1.28 9.25 -14.73
CA SER A 140 -0.29 9.66 -15.75
C SER A 140 -0.81 10.70 -16.74
N ASN A 141 -2.13 10.75 -16.93
CA ASN A 141 -2.83 11.74 -17.76
C ASN A 141 -3.26 13.00 -16.97
N GLU A 142 -2.76 13.18 -15.75
CA GLU A 142 -3.08 14.31 -14.88
C GLU A 142 -4.59 14.58 -14.72
N SER A 143 -5.35 13.49 -14.55
CA SER A 143 -6.82 13.54 -14.42
C SER A 143 -7.28 13.24 -12.99
N PRO A 144 -7.00 14.11 -12.00
CA PRO A 144 -7.26 13.82 -10.58
C PRO A 144 -8.74 13.57 -10.26
N LYS A 145 -9.65 14.23 -10.96
CA LYS A 145 -11.10 14.01 -10.81
C LYS A 145 -11.50 12.56 -11.15
N ASN A 146 -10.95 12.02 -12.27
CA ASN A 146 -11.22 10.63 -12.66
C ASN A 146 -10.61 9.65 -11.67
N VAL A 147 -9.45 9.97 -11.08
CA VAL A 147 -8.84 9.16 -10.02
C VAL A 147 -9.74 9.12 -8.79
N VAL A 148 -10.26 10.26 -8.32
CA VAL A 148 -11.21 10.31 -7.21
C VAL A 148 -12.46 9.50 -7.54
N LEU A 149 -13.06 9.74 -8.71
CA LEU A 149 -14.30 9.07 -9.11
C LEU A 149 -14.13 7.54 -9.10
N ILE A 150 -13.10 7.02 -9.78
CA ILE A 150 -12.92 5.56 -9.91
C ILE A 150 -12.54 4.92 -8.57
N THR A 151 -11.73 5.58 -7.73
CA THR A 151 -11.35 5.03 -6.42
C THR A 151 -12.48 5.09 -5.41
N SER A 152 -13.31 6.13 -5.43
CA SER A 152 -14.50 6.24 -4.58
C SER A 152 -15.57 5.22 -4.99
N LEU A 153 -15.82 5.09 -6.29
CA LEU A 153 -16.76 4.10 -6.83
C LEU A 153 -16.30 2.68 -6.47
N GLN A 154 -15.01 2.37 -6.66
CA GLN A 154 -14.43 1.08 -6.28
C GLN A 154 -14.63 0.78 -4.80
N SER A 155 -14.34 1.73 -3.92
CA SER A 155 -14.47 1.52 -2.47
C SER A 155 -15.92 1.31 -2.04
N PHE A 156 -16.84 2.07 -2.61
CA PHE A 156 -18.27 1.89 -2.38
C PHE A 156 -18.78 0.53 -2.88
N LEU A 157 -18.44 0.18 -4.13
CA LEU A 157 -18.87 -1.10 -4.72
C LEU A 157 -18.26 -2.29 -4.01
N MET A 158 -16.98 -2.21 -3.59
CA MET A 158 -16.32 -3.23 -2.79
C MET A 158 -17.11 -3.52 -1.51
N PHE A 159 -17.51 -2.48 -0.78
CA PHE A 159 -18.31 -2.61 0.43
C PHE A 159 -19.71 -3.17 0.13
N ALA A 160 -20.39 -2.63 -0.88
CA ALA A 160 -21.73 -3.05 -1.28
C ALA A 160 -21.76 -4.53 -1.74
N PHE A 161 -20.82 -4.92 -2.62
CA PHE A 161 -20.77 -6.30 -3.09
C PHE A 161 -20.33 -7.27 -1.99
N ALA A 162 -19.42 -6.88 -1.08
CA ALA A 162 -19.10 -7.71 0.08
C ALA A 162 -20.34 -7.95 0.96
N PHE A 163 -21.20 -6.94 1.15
CA PHE A 163 -22.48 -7.11 1.85
C PHE A 163 -23.40 -8.10 1.12
N PHE A 164 -23.61 -7.93 -0.18
CA PHE A 164 -24.50 -8.82 -0.95
C PHE A 164 -23.98 -10.26 -1.01
N THR A 165 -22.69 -10.44 -1.28
CA THR A 165 -22.09 -11.79 -1.37
C THR A 165 -22.13 -12.52 -0.02
N THR A 166 -21.89 -11.85 1.10
CA THR A 166 -21.99 -12.46 2.44
C THR A 166 -23.42 -12.82 2.80
N ARG A 167 -24.41 -12.08 2.33
CA ARG A 167 -25.82 -12.40 2.55
C ARG A 167 -26.31 -13.56 1.67
N TRP A 168 -25.80 -13.67 0.45
CA TRP A 168 -26.25 -14.66 -0.52
C TRP A 168 -25.51 -15.99 -0.47
N MET A 169 -24.18 -15.94 -0.24
CA MET A 169 -23.30 -17.12 -0.27
C MET A 169 -22.90 -17.60 1.13
N GLY A 170 -23.38 -16.90 2.18
CA GLY A 170 -22.98 -17.14 3.55
C GLY A 170 -21.86 -16.23 4.04
N ALA A 171 -21.80 -16.06 5.34
CA ALA A 171 -20.84 -15.18 6.03
C ALA A 171 -19.48 -15.89 6.18
N ASN A 172 -18.66 -15.86 5.15
CA ASN A 172 -17.34 -16.49 5.13
C ASN A 172 -16.30 -15.64 4.34
N ALA A 173 -15.03 -16.03 4.45
CA ALA A 173 -13.91 -15.34 3.80
C ALA A 173 -14.05 -15.27 2.28
N VAL A 174 -14.52 -16.34 1.64
CA VAL A 174 -14.66 -16.43 0.18
C VAL A 174 -15.68 -15.42 -0.33
N SER A 175 -16.81 -15.27 0.37
CA SER A 175 -17.85 -14.30 -0.01
C SER A 175 -17.35 -12.86 0.09
N LEU A 176 -16.56 -12.51 1.13
CA LEU A 176 -15.91 -11.21 1.23
C LEU A 176 -14.95 -10.97 0.04
N LEU A 177 -14.07 -11.94 -0.25
CA LEU A 177 -13.09 -11.83 -1.34
C LEU A 177 -13.76 -11.68 -2.71
N LEU A 178 -14.87 -12.38 -2.97
CA LEU A 178 -15.66 -12.22 -4.19
C LEU A 178 -16.28 -10.82 -4.27
N GLY A 179 -16.83 -10.32 -3.17
CA GLY A 179 -17.33 -8.95 -3.13
C GLY A 179 -16.27 -7.91 -3.46
N LEU A 180 -15.05 -8.09 -2.91
CA LEU A 180 -13.91 -7.26 -3.26
C LEU A 180 -13.56 -7.36 -4.75
N ALA A 181 -13.52 -8.57 -5.30
CA ALA A 181 -13.20 -8.78 -6.71
C ALA A 181 -14.18 -8.03 -7.63
N PHE A 182 -15.47 -8.10 -7.36
CA PHE A 182 -16.49 -7.34 -8.11
C PHE A 182 -16.34 -5.83 -7.91
N GLY A 183 -16.01 -5.38 -6.69
CA GLY A 183 -15.75 -3.97 -6.38
C GLY A 183 -14.60 -3.38 -7.20
N TYR A 184 -13.56 -4.17 -7.52
CA TYR A 184 -12.47 -3.76 -8.40
C TYR A 184 -12.81 -3.93 -9.89
N LEU A 185 -13.49 -5.01 -10.25
CA LEU A 185 -13.74 -5.38 -11.64
C LEU A 185 -14.76 -4.45 -12.32
N ILE A 186 -15.88 -4.16 -11.66
CA ILE A 186 -16.99 -3.41 -12.27
C ILE A 186 -16.56 -1.99 -12.68
N PRO A 187 -15.93 -1.15 -11.80
CA PRO A 187 -15.44 0.15 -12.25
C PRO A 187 -14.44 0.05 -13.39
N SER A 188 -13.65 -1.03 -13.40
CA SER A 188 -12.65 -1.26 -14.45
C SER A 188 -13.29 -1.51 -15.81
N ILE A 189 -14.34 -2.31 -15.86
CA ILE A 189 -15.06 -2.61 -17.12
C ILE A 189 -15.63 -1.32 -17.73
N PHE A 190 -16.22 -0.45 -16.94
CA PHE A 190 -16.77 0.83 -17.43
C PHE A 190 -15.68 1.77 -17.98
N CYS A 191 -14.44 1.64 -17.53
CA CYS A 191 -13.33 2.49 -17.95
C CYS A 191 -12.50 1.88 -19.10
N ILE A 192 -12.68 0.61 -19.44
CA ILE A 192 -12.00 -0.04 -20.56
C ILE A 192 -12.65 0.42 -21.87
N LYS A 193 -11.97 1.32 -22.59
CA LYS A 193 -12.33 1.61 -23.98
C LYS A 193 -11.96 0.44 -24.86
N ARG A 194 -12.69 0.23 -25.96
CA ARG A 194 -12.40 -0.81 -26.95
C ARG A 194 -10.94 -0.76 -27.38
N ILE A 195 -10.23 -1.86 -27.17
CA ILE A 195 -8.83 -2.03 -27.50
C ILE A 195 -8.76 -2.54 -28.94
N HIS A 196 -8.08 -1.80 -29.81
CA HIS A 196 -7.80 -2.29 -31.17
C HIS A 196 -6.60 -3.24 -31.09
N LEU A 197 -6.82 -4.53 -31.26
CA LEU A 197 -5.80 -5.59 -31.15
C LEU A 197 -4.89 -5.70 -32.39
N GLY A 198 -5.04 -4.83 -33.39
CA GLY A 198 -4.23 -4.84 -34.61
C GLY A 198 -2.74 -4.52 -34.31
N GLN A 199 -1.82 -5.31 -34.86
CA GLN A 199 -0.36 -5.11 -34.84
C GLN A 199 0.29 -5.16 -33.45
N ILE A 200 -0.06 -6.12 -32.63
CA ILE A 200 0.45 -6.26 -31.25
C ILE A 200 1.94 -6.63 -31.20
N TRP A 201 2.43 -7.46 -32.15
CA TRP A 201 3.78 -8.02 -32.13
C TRP A 201 4.74 -7.31 -33.11
N THR A 202 5.21 -6.12 -32.78
CA THR A 202 6.26 -5.43 -33.53
C THR A 202 7.54 -5.34 -32.69
N ASP A 203 8.73 -5.30 -33.33
CA ASP A 203 10.01 -5.17 -32.60
C ASP A 203 10.09 -3.86 -31.81
N LYS A 204 9.46 -2.81 -32.31
CA LYS A 204 9.35 -1.53 -31.60
C LYS A 204 8.61 -1.67 -30.27
N ASN A 205 7.59 -2.52 -30.24
CA ASN A 205 6.81 -2.78 -29.01
C ASN A 205 7.58 -3.64 -28.01
N LYS A 206 8.39 -4.61 -28.47
CA LYS A 206 9.29 -5.39 -27.59
C LYS A 206 10.31 -4.51 -26.87
N LEU A 207 10.91 -3.55 -27.61
CA LEU A 207 11.85 -2.60 -27.02
C LEU A 207 11.19 -1.72 -25.94
N MET A 208 9.95 -1.32 -26.17
CA MET A 208 9.18 -0.54 -25.19
C MET A 208 8.86 -1.34 -23.93
N VAL A 209 8.46 -2.62 -24.06
CA VAL A 209 8.24 -3.52 -22.90
C VAL A 209 9.53 -3.68 -22.11
N LYS A 210 10.67 -3.91 -22.78
CA LYS A 210 11.98 -4.01 -22.12
C LYS A 210 12.34 -2.73 -21.35
N LYS A 211 12.09 -1.54 -21.94
CA LYS A 211 12.31 -0.25 -21.28
C LYS A 211 11.42 -0.09 -20.04
N PHE A 212 10.15 -0.47 -20.15
CA PHE A 212 9.20 -0.43 -19.02
C PHE A 212 9.63 -1.36 -17.90
N PHE A 213 10.02 -2.59 -18.24
CA PHE A 213 10.46 -3.56 -17.26
C PHE A 213 11.73 -3.11 -16.53
N ASN A 214 12.74 -2.66 -17.26
CA ASN A 214 14.00 -2.21 -16.67
C ASN A 214 13.84 -1.04 -15.68
N TYR A 215 12.87 -0.17 -15.94
CA TYR A 215 12.55 0.95 -15.03
C TYR A 215 11.64 0.51 -13.88
N GLY A 216 10.59 -0.20 -14.20
CA GLY A 216 9.52 -0.52 -13.25
C GLY A 216 9.86 -1.64 -12.28
N ALA A 217 10.67 -2.63 -12.71
CA ALA A 217 10.96 -3.82 -11.89
C ALA A 217 11.65 -3.52 -10.55
N PRO A 218 12.68 -2.66 -10.47
CA PRO A 218 13.29 -2.31 -9.18
C PRO A 218 12.31 -1.60 -8.22
N LEU A 219 11.46 -0.73 -8.75
CA LEU A 219 10.45 -0.03 -7.95
C LEU A 219 9.34 -0.99 -7.49
N SER A 220 8.90 -1.89 -8.36
CA SER A 220 7.94 -2.95 -8.01
C SER A 220 8.47 -3.84 -6.91
N LEU A 221 9.74 -4.20 -6.97
CA LEU A 221 10.40 -4.98 -5.93
C LEU A 221 10.36 -4.25 -4.57
N TRP A 222 10.69 -2.97 -4.55
CA TRP A 222 10.62 -2.17 -3.31
C TRP A 222 9.19 -2.14 -2.74
N PHE A 223 8.19 -1.87 -3.58
CA PHE A 223 6.78 -1.86 -3.15
C PHE A 223 6.29 -3.24 -2.69
N GLY A 224 6.68 -4.30 -3.40
CA GLY A 224 6.33 -5.68 -3.02
C GLY A 224 6.93 -6.07 -1.67
N ILE A 225 8.20 -5.71 -1.40
CA ILE A 225 8.85 -5.95 -0.12
C ILE A 225 8.19 -5.14 1.01
N GLN A 226 7.81 -3.88 0.73
CA GLN A 226 7.06 -3.06 1.69
C GLN A 226 5.71 -3.70 2.06
N LEU A 227 4.99 -4.22 1.08
CA LEU A 227 3.75 -4.96 1.34
C LEU A 227 4.00 -6.25 2.12
N SER A 228 5.07 -6.98 1.79
CA SER A 228 5.46 -8.18 2.55
C SER A 228 5.69 -7.87 4.03
N LEU A 229 6.34 -6.75 4.32
CA LEU A 229 6.50 -6.26 5.70
C LEU A 229 5.18 -6.01 6.43
N ASN A 230 4.21 -5.39 5.75
CA ASN A 230 2.92 -5.07 6.34
C ASN A 230 2.05 -6.30 6.63
N PHE A 231 2.34 -7.43 5.97
CA PHE A 231 1.50 -8.61 6.03
C PHE A 231 2.20 -9.85 6.61
N SER A 232 3.53 -9.83 6.77
CA SER A 232 4.31 -10.98 7.24
C SER A 232 3.86 -11.50 8.61
N ASP A 233 3.51 -10.60 9.52
CA ASP A 233 3.06 -10.95 10.87
C ASP A 233 1.86 -11.90 10.86
N ARG A 234 0.93 -11.72 9.91
CA ARG A 234 -0.28 -12.53 9.78
C ARG A 234 0.01 -14.00 9.50
N PHE A 235 1.00 -14.26 8.64
CA PHE A 235 1.39 -15.63 8.31
C PHE A 235 1.98 -16.35 9.52
N PHE A 236 2.81 -15.67 10.31
CA PHE A 236 3.37 -16.25 11.53
C PHE A 236 2.35 -16.44 12.62
N ILE A 237 1.43 -15.48 12.81
CA ILE A 237 0.35 -15.62 13.81
C ILE A 237 -0.57 -16.77 13.44
N GLU A 238 -0.98 -16.89 12.17
CA GLU A 238 -1.80 -18.03 11.75
C GLU A 238 -1.09 -19.36 11.99
N GLN A 239 0.19 -19.44 11.63
CA GLN A 239 0.97 -20.67 11.76
C GLN A 239 1.12 -21.13 13.22
N PHE A 240 1.31 -20.20 14.16
CA PHE A 240 1.58 -20.54 15.56
C PHE A 240 0.35 -20.52 16.45
N TYR A 241 -0.67 -19.72 16.12
CA TYR A 241 -1.82 -19.48 16.99
C TYR A 241 -3.18 -19.75 16.32
N GLY A 242 -3.17 -20.01 15.01
CA GLY A 242 -4.38 -20.32 14.25
C GLY A 242 -5.16 -19.09 13.76
N PRO A 243 -6.21 -19.34 12.94
CA PRO A 243 -6.91 -18.29 12.21
C PRO A 243 -7.75 -17.36 13.10
N GLN A 244 -8.26 -17.83 14.22
CA GLN A 244 -9.09 -17.01 15.12
C GLN A 244 -8.30 -15.90 15.78
N LEU A 245 -7.14 -16.20 16.38
CA LEU A 245 -6.29 -15.19 17.02
C LEU A 245 -5.68 -14.26 15.97
N MET A 246 -5.30 -14.80 14.81
CA MET A 246 -4.84 -14.02 13.68
C MET A 246 -5.91 -13.05 13.17
N GLY A 247 -7.18 -13.46 13.12
CA GLY A 247 -8.31 -12.61 12.78
C GLY A 247 -8.51 -11.47 13.78
N SER A 248 -8.45 -11.75 15.08
CA SER A 248 -8.49 -10.73 16.13
C SER A 248 -7.35 -9.73 15.97
N PHE A 249 -6.13 -10.20 15.75
CA PHE A 249 -4.97 -9.34 15.49
C PHE A 249 -5.15 -8.50 14.22
N ALA A 250 -5.58 -9.11 13.11
CA ALA A 250 -5.77 -8.40 11.84
C ALA A 250 -6.86 -7.31 11.97
N GLY A 251 -8.01 -7.62 12.59
CA GLY A 251 -9.08 -6.65 12.81
C GLY A 251 -8.61 -5.47 13.67
N PHE A 252 -7.92 -5.76 14.77
CA PHE A 252 -7.39 -4.75 15.67
C PHE A 252 -6.29 -3.90 15.05
N SER A 253 -5.27 -4.53 14.47
CA SER A 253 -4.13 -3.83 13.88
C SER A 253 -4.54 -3.00 12.65
N GLU A 254 -5.41 -3.52 11.77
CA GLU A 254 -5.91 -2.76 10.63
C GLU A 254 -6.74 -1.56 11.07
N PHE A 255 -7.59 -1.71 12.08
CA PHE A 255 -8.36 -0.59 12.61
C PHE A 255 -7.44 0.53 13.09
N ILE A 256 -6.47 0.21 13.96
CA ILE A 256 -5.52 1.19 14.52
C ILE A 256 -4.69 1.85 13.43
N ILE A 257 -4.10 1.05 12.53
CA ILE A 257 -3.23 1.58 11.47
C ILE A 257 -4.02 2.47 10.51
N ARG A 258 -5.27 2.13 10.18
CA ARG A 258 -6.13 2.95 9.31
C ARG A 258 -6.51 4.27 9.97
N VAL A 259 -6.97 4.27 11.22
CA VAL A 259 -7.28 5.48 11.97
C VAL A 259 -6.05 6.38 12.05
N PHE A 260 -4.92 5.81 12.44
CA PHE A 260 -3.66 6.54 12.54
C PHE A 260 -3.17 7.09 11.19
N SER A 261 -3.30 6.31 10.12
CA SER A 261 -2.92 6.74 8.77
C SER A 261 -3.77 7.93 8.27
N ILE A 262 -5.06 7.97 8.60
CA ILE A 262 -5.92 9.12 8.25
C ILE A 262 -5.39 10.42 8.88
N ILE A 263 -4.80 10.33 10.08
CA ILE A 263 -4.28 11.50 10.80
C ILE A 263 -2.90 11.92 10.26
N ILE A 264 -1.99 10.98 10.03
CA ILE A 264 -0.57 11.26 9.72
C ILE A 264 -0.29 11.36 8.21
N PHE A 265 -0.93 10.54 7.39
CA PHE A 265 -0.63 10.45 5.95
C PHE A 265 -0.85 11.76 5.16
N PRO A 266 -1.81 12.65 5.50
CA PRO A 266 -1.93 13.96 4.85
C PRO A 266 -0.65 14.79 4.89
N VAL A 267 0.16 14.68 5.96
CA VAL A 267 1.46 15.38 6.05
C VAL A 267 2.42 14.85 4.98
N THR A 268 2.52 13.53 4.83
CA THR A 268 3.36 12.90 3.80
C THR A 268 2.94 13.32 2.39
N LEU A 269 1.62 13.35 2.12
CA LEU A 269 1.07 13.78 0.84
C LEU A 269 1.37 15.24 0.52
N ALA A 270 1.32 16.13 1.52
CA ALA A 270 1.61 17.55 1.33
C ALA A 270 3.10 17.84 1.12
N ILE A 271 3.98 17.07 1.78
CA ILE A 271 5.43 17.27 1.71
C ILE A 271 6.03 16.68 0.43
N HIS A 272 5.54 15.55 -0.04
CA HIS A 272 6.10 14.86 -1.21
C HIS A 272 6.24 15.76 -2.46
N PRO A 273 5.19 16.44 -2.96
CA PRO A 273 5.33 17.31 -4.13
C PRO A 273 6.24 18.51 -3.87
N LYS A 274 6.26 19.07 -2.65
CA LYS A 274 7.14 20.19 -2.30
C LYS A 274 8.61 19.79 -2.40
N VAL A 275 8.97 18.63 -1.85
CA VAL A 275 10.34 18.08 -1.90
C VAL A 275 10.75 17.79 -3.34
N MET A 276 9.89 17.13 -4.13
CA MET A 276 10.20 16.78 -5.51
C MET A 276 10.33 18.02 -6.41
N ASN A 277 9.40 18.98 -6.30
CA ASN A 277 9.44 20.21 -7.09
C ASN A 277 10.65 21.07 -6.74
N GLN A 278 11.00 21.19 -5.46
CA GLN A 278 12.18 21.94 -5.02
C GLN A 278 13.46 21.33 -5.58
N TRP A 279 13.60 19.99 -5.48
CA TRP A 279 14.75 19.29 -6.04
C TRP A 279 14.87 19.43 -7.55
N ASN A 280 13.75 19.28 -8.28
CA ASN A 280 13.74 19.38 -9.73
C ASN A 280 14.06 20.78 -10.25
N ARG A 281 13.72 21.84 -9.48
CA ARG A 281 14.00 23.23 -9.87
C ARG A 281 15.47 23.60 -9.72
N ASN A 282 16.04 23.40 -8.55
CA ASN A 282 17.32 24.02 -8.19
C ASN A 282 18.36 23.00 -7.72
N GLN A 283 17.99 21.71 -7.55
CA GLN A 283 18.83 20.70 -6.88
C GLN A 283 19.40 21.19 -5.53
N ASN A 284 18.72 22.17 -4.91
CA ASN A 284 19.14 22.78 -3.68
C ASN A 284 18.87 21.83 -2.51
N THR A 285 19.95 21.22 -2.03
CA THR A 285 19.88 20.25 -0.93
C THR A 285 19.40 20.89 0.37
N HIS A 286 19.73 22.16 0.65
CA HIS A 286 19.39 22.83 1.90
C HIS A 286 17.88 23.11 1.99
N GLU A 287 17.27 23.67 0.95
CA GLU A 287 15.82 23.94 0.95
C GLU A 287 15.00 22.64 0.92
N THR A 288 15.45 21.66 0.12
CA THR A 288 14.83 20.33 0.10
C THR A 288 14.88 19.69 1.47
N PHE A 289 16.03 19.76 2.15
CA PHE A 289 16.20 19.27 3.52
C PHE A 289 15.25 19.98 4.50
N ARG A 290 15.11 21.31 4.42
CA ARG A 290 14.19 22.08 5.25
C ARG A 290 12.75 21.62 5.13
N HIS A 291 12.29 21.29 3.91
CA HIS A 291 10.95 20.73 3.70
C HIS A 291 10.79 19.36 4.35
N ILE A 292 11.80 18.49 4.23
CA ILE A 292 11.81 17.16 4.86
C ILE A 292 11.79 17.29 6.38
N LEU A 293 12.64 18.16 6.94
CA LEU A 293 12.71 18.39 8.37
C LEU A 293 11.39 18.93 8.95
N ASN A 294 10.82 19.95 8.31
CA ASN A 294 9.55 20.54 8.75
C ASN A 294 8.40 19.51 8.70
N GLY A 295 8.37 18.68 7.65
CA GLY A 295 7.39 17.60 7.56
C GLY A 295 7.57 16.53 8.62
N GLY A 296 8.82 16.15 8.89
CA GLY A 296 9.17 15.21 9.95
C GLY A 296 8.81 15.74 11.33
N LEU A 297 9.17 17.00 11.65
CA LEU A 297 8.81 17.65 12.91
C LEU A 297 7.29 17.73 13.10
N LEU A 298 6.55 18.09 12.06
CA LEU A 298 5.09 18.13 12.14
C LEU A 298 4.52 16.74 12.43
N GLN A 299 5.03 15.67 11.80
CA GLN A 299 4.61 14.30 12.10
C GLN A 299 4.93 13.92 13.56
N ILE A 300 6.11 14.28 14.07
CA ILE A 300 6.50 14.01 15.46
C ILE A 300 5.54 14.72 16.42
N VAL A 301 5.22 15.99 16.18
CA VAL A 301 4.30 16.76 17.05
C VAL A 301 2.91 16.13 17.06
N ILE A 302 2.35 15.80 15.88
CA ILE A 302 1.05 15.14 15.79
C ILE A 302 1.07 13.79 16.49
N PHE A 303 2.12 12.99 16.24
CA PHE A 303 2.25 11.67 16.86
C PHE A 303 2.39 11.76 18.38
N SER A 304 3.17 12.70 18.90
CA SER A 304 3.30 12.91 20.34
C SER A 304 1.95 13.20 20.98
N GLY A 305 1.11 14.03 20.36
CA GLY A 305 -0.25 14.28 20.82
C GLY A 305 -1.12 13.02 20.81
N VAL A 306 -1.10 12.25 19.72
CA VAL A 306 -1.82 10.97 19.61
C VAL A 306 -1.33 9.96 20.64
N LEU A 307 0.00 9.87 20.85
CA LEU A 307 0.59 8.94 21.81
C LEU A 307 0.20 9.29 23.25
N VAL A 308 0.24 10.57 23.63
CA VAL A 308 -0.19 11.03 24.97
C VAL A 308 -1.66 10.69 25.19
N LEU A 309 -2.54 10.98 24.22
CA LEU A 309 -3.95 10.61 24.32
C LEU A 309 -4.14 9.09 24.42
N ALA A 310 -3.38 8.32 23.65
CA ALA A 310 -3.45 6.85 23.69
C ALA A 310 -2.96 6.28 25.01
N LEU A 311 -1.93 6.86 25.64
CA LEU A 311 -1.44 6.45 26.95
C LEU A 311 -2.43 6.77 28.06
N VAL A 312 -3.00 7.99 28.06
CA VAL A 312 -3.97 8.42 29.08
C VAL A 312 -5.30 7.67 28.98
N PHE A 313 -5.80 7.48 27.77
CA PHE A 313 -7.12 6.88 27.51
C PHE A 313 -7.04 5.46 26.98
N LYS A 314 -5.94 4.73 27.16
CA LYS A 314 -5.68 3.40 26.61
C LYS A 314 -6.89 2.48 26.75
N HIS A 315 -7.40 2.31 27.95
CA HIS A 315 -8.50 1.42 28.26
C HIS A 315 -9.82 1.87 27.62
N HIS A 316 -10.11 3.17 27.62
CA HIS A 316 -11.31 3.72 26.97
C HIS A 316 -11.26 3.55 25.46
N ILE A 317 -10.09 3.79 24.82
CA ILE A 317 -9.89 3.58 23.40
C ILE A 317 -10.08 2.10 23.05
N PHE A 318 -9.49 1.20 23.82
CA PHE A 318 -9.63 -0.23 23.62
C PHE A 318 -11.09 -0.69 23.74
N ASN A 319 -11.81 -0.26 24.77
CA ASN A 319 -13.24 -0.56 24.94
C ASN A 319 -14.10 0.01 23.80
N ALA A 320 -13.77 1.21 23.30
CA ALA A 320 -14.44 1.76 22.12
C ALA A 320 -14.19 0.90 20.88
N ILE A 321 -12.96 0.38 20.68
CA ILE A 321 -12.66 -0.54 19.60
C ILE A 321 -13.44 -1.86 19.75
N LEU A 322 -13.50 -2.42 20.94
CA LEU A 322 -14.30 -3.63 21.22
C LEU A 322 -15.78 -3.45 20.90
N SER A 323 -16.34 -2.27 21.18
CA SER A 323 -17.74 -1.97 20.84
C SER A 323 -17.98 -1.89 19.33
N LEU A 324 -16.97 -1.44 18.57
CA LEU A 324 -17.03 -1.33 17.12
C LEU A 324 -16.71 -2.67 16.43
N VAL A 325 -15.77 -3.43 16.95
CA VAL A 325 -15.29 -4.71 16.41
C VAL A 325 -15.39 -5.79 17.49
N PRO A 326 -16.60 -6.33 17.72
CA PRO A 326 -16.84 -7.30 18.80
C PRO A 326 -16.17 -8.63 18.46
N GLY A 327 -15.55 -9.28 19.48
CA GLY A 327 -14.85 -10.56 19.32
C GLY A 327 -13.34 -10.41 19.11
N ILE A 328 -12.78 -9.20 19.23
CA ILE A 328 -11.36 -8.99 19.41
C ILE A 328 -10.95 -9.52 20.80
N ASP A 329 -9.83 -10.24 20.83
CA ASP A 329 -9.27 -10.77 22.07
C ASP A 329 -8.77 -9.64 22.99
N MET A 330 -8.97 -9.82 24.31
CA MET A 330 -8.56 -8.82 25.30
C MET A 330 -7.04 -8.62 25.38
N GLU A 331 -6.25 -9.60 24.98
CA GLU A 331 -4.80 -9.47 24.91
C GLU A 331 -4.35 -8.36 23.94
N MET A 332 -5.19 -8.02 22.95
CA MET A 332 -4.89 -6.97 21.96
C MET A 332 -4.71 -5.59 22.58
N GLU A 333 -5.22 -5.34 23.79
CA GLU A 333 -5.00 -4.07 24.49
C GLU A 333 -3.51 -3.78 24.69
N THR A 334 -2.71 -4.81 24.95
CA THR A 334 -1.26 -4.66 25.14
C THR A 334 -0.55 -4.19 23.91
N LEU A 335 -1.10 -4.48 22.73
CA LEU A 335 -0.55 -4.13 21.42
C LEU A 335 -0.83 -2.68 21.00
N LEU A 336 -1.80 -1.99 21.62
CA LEU A 336 -2.25 -0.65 21.20
C LEU A 336 -1.08 0.33 21.03
N ILE A 337 -0.31 0.52 22.07
CA ILE A 337 0.80 1.48 22.09
C ILE A 337 1.95 1.05 21.16
N PRO A 338 2.46 -0.19 21.24
CA PRO A 338 3.51 -0.64 20.33
C PRO A 338 3.12 -0.59 18.85
N LEU A 339 1.88 -0.92 18.48
CA LEU A 339 1.40 -0.80 17.09
C LEU A 339 1.33 0.66 16.62
N LEU A 340 0.90 1.60 17.48
CA LEU A 340 0.94 3.03 17.17
C LEU A 340 2.37 3.52 16.92
N ILE A 341 3.33 3.10 17.75
CA ILE A 341 4.75 3.44 17.57
C ILE A 341 5.29 2.85 16.27
N GLY A 342 5.04 1.56 16.03
CA GLY A 342 5.47 0.88 14.79
C GLY A 342 4.86 1.53 13.55
N GLY A 343 3.56 1.82 13.57
CA GLY A 343 2.86 2.53 12.48
C GLY A 343 3.43 3.92 12.23
N PHE A 344 3.77 4.66 13.29
CA PHE A 344 4.43 5.96 13.18
C PHE A 344 5.81 5.85 12.50
N LEU A 345 6.65 4.92 12.94
CA LEU A 345 7.99 4.75 12.37
C LEU A 345 7.94 4.46 10.86
N TRP A 346 6.95 3.70 10.41
CA TRP A 346 6.74 3.47 8.97
C TRP A 346 6.31 4.73 8.23
N GLN A 347 5.38 5.52 8.76
CA GLN A 347 4.95 6.78 8.15
C GLN A 347 6.07 7.82 8.15
N PHE A 348 6.83 7.90 9.24
CA PHE A 348 7.99 8.77 9.38
C PHE A 348 9.12 8.36 8.42
N GLY A 349 9.34 7.06 8.26
CA GLY A 349 10.30 6.50 7.30
C GLY A 349 10.04 6.95 5.86
N LEU A 350 8.76 7.15 5.46
CA LEU A 350 8.40 7.68 4.14
C LEU A 350 8.84 9.15 3.92
N ILE A 351 9.07 9.89 4.98
CA ILE A 351 9.66 11.25 4.91
C ILE A 351 11.18 11.16 4.95
N VAL A 352 11.75 10.34 5.84
CA VAL A 352 13.19 10.25 6.05
C VAL A 352 13.93 9.66 4.84
N HIS A 353 13.30 8.77 4.05
CA HIS A 353 13.92 8.19 2.87
C HIS A 353 13.94 9.12 1.64
N LYS A 354 13.26 10.28 1.68
CA LYS A 354 13.18 11.23 0.55
C LYS A 354 14.53 11.60 -0.08
N PRO A 355 15.64 11.77 0.66
CA PRO A 355 16.95 12.00 0.05
C PRO A 355 17.40 10.90 -0.91
N LEU A 356 17.09 9.63 -0.62
CA LEU A 356 17.41 8.53 -1.53
C LEU A 356 16.49 8.51 -2.74
N GLU A 357 15.22 8.88 -2.54
CA GLU A 357 14.22 8.94 -3.61
C GLU A 357 14.55 10.05 -4.63
N VAL A 358 14.80 11.28 -4.18
CA VAL A 358 15.15 12.40 -5.05
C VAL A 358 16.50 12.19 -5.77
N ALA A 359 17.44 11.49 -5.13
CA ALA A 359 18.73 11.12 -5.72
C ALA A 359 18.66 9.87 -6.62
N GLU A 360 17.47 9.33 -6.88
CA GLU A 360 17.21 8.10 -7.68
C GLU A 360 18.02 6.88 -7.21
N LYS A 361 18.41 6.80 -5.93
CA LYS A 361 19.19 5.70 -5.35
C LYS A 361 18.29 4.50 -4.96
N THR A 362 17.45 4.06 -5.90
CA THR A 362 16.44 3.01 -5.69
C THR A 362 17.02 1.69 -5.20
N LYS A 363 18.22 1.28 -5.68
CA LYS A 363 18.90 0.06 -5.20
C LYS A 363 19.22 0.13 -3.70
N LYS A 364 19.62 1.30 -3.19
CA LYS A 364 19.86 1.49 -1.75
C LYS A 364 18.57 1.42 -0.95
N MET A 365 17.49 1.99 -1.48
CA MET A 365 16.16 1.88 -0.85
C MET A 365 15.70 0.43 -0.77
N VAL A 366 15.91 -0.37 -1.83
CA VAL A 366 15.60 -1.81 -1.82
C VAL A 366 16.44 -2.55 -0.77
N LEU A 367 17.72 -2.25 -0.64
CA LEU A 367 18.58 -2.88 0.38
C LEU A 367 18.11 -2.54 1.80
N CYS A 368 17.75 -1.28 2.07
CA CYS A 368 17.22 -0.88 3.38
C CYS A 368 15.94 -1.64 3.76
N ILE A 369 15.00 -1.75 2.81
CA ILE A 369 13.73 -2.41 3.10
C ILE A 369 13.86 -3.94 3.18
N LEU A 370 14.80 -4.55 2.45
CA LEU A 370 15.14 -5.97 2.59
C LEU A 370 15.70 -6.27 3.99
N GLY A 371 16.60 -5.42 4.50
CA GLY A 371 17.10 -5.55 5.86
C GLY A 371 15.99 -5.43 6.92
N ALA A 372 15.07 -4.48 6.73
CA ALA A 372 13.91 -4.34 7.59
C ALA A 372 12.98 -5.57 7.55
N LEU A 373 12.74 -6.13 6.36
CA LEU A 373 11.96 -7.37 6.20
C LEU A 373 12.65 -8.56 6.87
N ALA A 374 13.96 -8.69 6.73
CA ALA A 374 14.72 -9.76 7.39
C ALA A 374 14.60 -9.68 8.92
N ILE A 375 14.69 -8.47 9.51
CA ILE A 375 14.50 -8.27 10.96
C ILE A 375 13.08 -8.68 11.37
N ASN A 376 12.07 -8.28 10.62
CA ASN A 376 10.68 -8.62 10.93
C ASN A 376 10.45 -10.14 10.85
N ILE A 377 10.88 -10.80 9.78
CA ILE A 377 10.72 -12.25 9.60
C ILE A 377 11.48 -13.03 10.66
N ILE A 378 12.75 -12.72 10.88
CA ILE A 378 13.60 -13.41 11.87
C ILE A 378 13.04 -13.20 13.28
N GLY A 379 12.65 -11.98 13.60
CA GLY A 379 12.07 -11.63 14.89
C GLY A 379 10.77 -12.38 15.17
N ASN A 380 9.84 -12.39 14.22
CA ASN A 380 8.59 -13.12 14.38
C ASN A 380 8.81 -14.65 14.44
N TYR A 381 9.64 -15.19 13.57
CA TYR A 381 9.90 -16.64 13.55
C TYR A 381 10.47 -17.17 14.87
N PHE A 382 11.44 -16.48 15.46
CA PHE A 382 12.13 -16.97 16.67
C PHE A 382 11.48 -16.54 17.98
N PHE A 383 10.88 -15.34 18.03
CA PHE A 383 10.41 -14.77 19.30
C PHE A 383 8.89 -14.86 19.48
N LEU A 384 8.10 -14.83 18.38
CA LEU A 384 6.64 -14.89 18.49
C LEU A 384 6.16 -16.15 19.24
N PRO A 385 6.65 -17.38 18.98
CA PRO A 385 6.21 -18.57 19.71
C PRO A 385 6.56 -18.56 21.21
N LYS A 386 7.56 -17.75 21.60
CA LYS A 386 8.06 -17.70 22.98
C LYS A 386 7.42 -16.62 23.83
N TYR A 387 7.13 -15.46 23.24
CA TYR A 387 6.74 -14.25 23.95
C TYR A 387 5.34 -13.73 23.56
N GLY A 388 4.63 -14.45 22.69
CA GLY A 388 3.26 -14.08 22.30
C GLY A 388 3.18 -12.93 21.31
N LEU A 389 1.95 -12.49 21.05
CA LEU A 389 1.61 -11.53 19.99
C LEU A 389 2.31 -10.16 20.10
N ILE A 390 2.75 -9.79 21.30
CA ILE A 390 3.45 -8.51 21.52
C ILE A 390 4.71 -8.39 20.66
N VAL A 391 5.32 -9.52 20.30
CA VAL A 391 6.50 -9.59 19.45
C VAL A 391 6.25 -8.97 18.08
N THR A 392 5.07 -9.14 17.50
CA THR A 392 4.75 -8.59 16.18
C THR A 392 4.88 -7.06 16.15
N ALA A 393 4.40 -6.41 17.20
CA ALA A 393 4.52 -4.96 17.33
C ALA A 393 5.97 -4.51 17.60
N TYR A 394 6.73 -5.25 18.38
CA TYR A 394 8.15 -4.94 18.60
C TYR A 394 9.01 -5.21 17.36
N THR A 395 8.74 -6.25 16.59
CA THR A 395 9.44 -6.50 15.31
C THR A 395 9.10 -5.43 14.27
N MET A 396 7.86 -4.92 14.28
CA MET A 396 7.46 -3.77 13.47
C MET A 396 8.24 -2.51 13.87
N ILE A 397 8.43 -2.24 15.17
CA ILE A 397 9.24 -1.13 15.69
C ILE A 397 10.70 -1.30 15.29
N ALA A 398 11.28 -2.49 15.51
CA ALA A 398 12.68 -2.77 15.20
C ALA A 398 12.97 -2.64 13.70
N SER A 399 12.12 -3.19 12.85
CA SER A 399 12.24 -3.10 11.39
C SER A 399 12.05 -1.67 10.88
N GLY A 400 11.08 -0.91 11.41
CA GLY A 400 10.89 0.50 11.08
C GLY A 400 12.08 1.37 11.50
N THR A 401 12.61 1.15 12.70
CA THR A 401 13.82 1.83 13.20
C THR A 401 15.02 1.53 12.33
N PHE A 402 15.25 0.24 12.00
CA PHE A 402 16.33 -0.15 11.11
C PHE A 402 16.20 0.52 9.73
N TYR A 403 14.98 0.55 9.16
CA TYR A 403 14.73 1.20 7.88
C TYR A 403 15.11 2.69 7.92
N ILE A 404 14.69 3.42 8.95
CA ILE A 404 15.01 4.82 9.14
C ILE A 404 16.53 5.03 9.26
N LEU A 405 17.19 4.30 10.17
CA LEU A 405 18.64 4.43 10.40
C LEU A 405 19.43 4.10 9.12
N SER A 406 19.10 3.02 8.43
CA SER A 406 19.79 2.62 7.20
C SER A 406 19.61 3.64 6.08
N THR A 407 18.43 4.24 5.91
CA THR A 407 18.21 5.28 4.91
C THR A 407 19.00 6.56 5.22
N VAL A 408 19.14 6.94 6.48
CA VAL A 408 20.00 8.05 6.91
C VAL A 408 21.47 7.74 6.62
N MET A 409 21.95 6.54 6.97
CA MET A 409 23.34 6.11 6.72
C MET A 409 23.70 6.08 5.23
N PHE A 410 22.78 5.71 4.35
CA PHE A 410 23.01 5.71 2.90
C PHE A 410 22.87 7.09 2.23
N SER A 411 22.49 8.12 2.99
CA SER A 411 22.38 9.51 2.52
C SER A 411 23.15 10.54 3.38
N PRO A 412 24.42 10.26 3.77
CA PRO A 412 25.17 11.10 4.72
C PRO A 412 25.41 12.52 4.22
N SER A 413 25.65 12.69 2.90
CA SER A 413 25.85 14.01 2.29
C SER A 413 24.63 14.93 2.38
N PHE A 414 23.46 14.36 2.60
CA PHE A 414 22.23 15.11 2.77
C PHE A 414 21.97 15.46 4.23
N TRP A 415 22.22 14.51 5.16
CA TRP A 415 21.99 14.68 6.58
C TRP A 415 23.17 15.33 7.34
N GLY A 416 24.41 15.12 6.87
CA GLY A 416 25.63 15.66 7.49
C GLY A 416 25.82 17.18 7.39
N ARG A 417 25.04 17.85 6.53
CA ARG A 417 25.11 19.33 6.38
C ARG A 417 24.42 20.11 7.51
N ILE A 418 23.90 19.44 8.52
CA ILE A 418 23.33 20.08 9.73
C ILE A 418 24.44 20.77 10.54
N HIS A 419 25.70 20.31 10.45
CA HIS A 419 26.80 20.77 11.28
C HIS A 419 27.75 21.76 10.61
N SER A 420 27.48 22.19 9.36
CA SER A 420 28.35 23.12 8.62
C SER A 420 27.75 24.54 8.50
N LYS A 421 27.27 25.10 9.62
CA LYS A 421 27.04 26.53 9.79
C LYS A 421 27.53 26.93 11.16
#